data_c51fd4a3dd1a7187cbb77d127ae9e957
#
_entry.id   c51fd4a3dd1a7187cbb77d127ae9e957
#
_cell.length_a   1.000
_cell.length_b   1.000
_cell.length_c   1.000
_cell.angle_alpha   90.00
_cell.angle_beta   90.00
_cell.angle_gamma   90.00
#
_symmetry.space_group_name_H-M   'P 1'
#
loop_
_entity.id
_entity.type
_entity.pdbx_description
1 polymer ?
#
loop_
_entity_poly.entity_id
_entity_poly.type
_entity_poly.pdbx_seq_one_letter_code
_entity_poly.pdbx_strand_id
1 'polypeptide(L)'
;DKIDDLNFNTFSQKRKEWLNLISPEQFLSKIVVANSNEVEYDKKYLTHLLHQYIQDPDDAEINYYLAMFYWDIGQTAACMSYCLRTVERSESKLLQYECLIRAAMCYEKQGTRKFTVKGLIQNAMIVMPSRPEAHFLLARHYEHHNQSDDGAWKDCYQTACIAEAFCERDPEPLRTQVDYPGYYGILFEKAISSWWCGLCDEARDMLQDLLDNYDLNETYRTAVIDNLKRLTKDNNVGLPKLNWYNKKDHKKLRHNFRNSKNIEKNYAESYQDMFVLSMLNGKKNGTYLEIGAGNSFYGNNTALMEVNYDWKGVAIDIDENFVNAHNNERKHTCVLKDALKINYERFLLGLDMPNDIDYLQLDCDPPEVTYKILLNIPFETHRFAVITYEHDYYCDDTKSFHIKSRKYLGSFGYKLIVDNISPDDDRPYEDWWVHPDLVDQKIVDKMLCVDGKTKKAEKYMFNSL
;
A
#
# COMPACT_ATOMS: atom_id res chain seq x y z
N ASP A 1 -14.13 -41.59 2.89
CA ASP A 1 -14.68 -42.88 3.44
C ASP A 1 -15.12 -42.77 4.90
N LYS A 2 -15.72 -41.64 5.34
CA LYS A 2 -16.32 -41.49 6.68
C LYS A 2 -17.56 -40.58 6.70
N ILE A 3 -18.12 -40.28 5.57
CA ILE A 3 -19.31 -39.39 5.47
C ILE A 3 -20.61 -40.21 5.40
N ASP A 4 -20.53 -41.52 5.08
CA ASP A 4 -21.71 -42.36 4.88
C ASP A 4 -22.39 -42.89 6.16
N ASP A 5 -21.80 -42.67 7.35
CA ASP A 5 -22.35 -43.13 8.63
C ASP A 5 -23.08 -42.03 9.45
N LEU A 6 -23.30 -40.85 8.89
CA LEU A 6 -24.07 -39.80 9.54
C LEU A 6 -25.57 -40.04 9.31
N ASN A 7 -26.18 -40.88 10.19
CA ASN A 7 -27.62 -41.07 10.22
C ASN A 7 -28.31 -39.76 10.52
N PHE A 8 -29.01 -39.22 9.53
CA PHE A 8 -29.75 -37.94 9.57
C PHE A 8 -30.73 -37.84 10.75
N ASN A 9 -31.29 -38.98 11.18
CA ASN A 9 -32.17 -39.06 12.34
C ASN A 9 -31.41 -38.82 13.66
N THR A 10 -30.21 -39.34 13.78
CA THR A 10 -29.35 -39.14 14.99
C THR A 10 -28.89 -37.68 15.10
N PHE A 11 -28.60 -37.03 13.99
CA PHE A 11 -28.25 -35.60 13.95
C PHE A 11 -29.44 -34.72 14.32
N SER A 12 -30.65 -35.03 13.79
CA SER A 12 -31.90 -34.34 14.13
C SER A 12 -32.26 -34.48 15.60
N GLN A 13 -32.06 -35.67 16.19
CA GLN A 13 -32.33 -35.92 17.59
C GLN A 13 -31.34 -35.24 18.53
N LYS A 14 -30.06 -35.32 18.24
CA LYS A 14 -29.00 -34.57 18.97
C LYS A 14 -29.18 -33.06 18.89
N ARG A 15 -29.63 -32.54 17.75
CA ARG A 15 -29.99 -31.13 17.58
C ARG A 15 -31.17 -30.72 18.43
N LYS A 16 -32.21 -31.56 18.54
CA LYS A 16 -33.38 -31.31 19.42
C LYS A 16 -32.99 -31.35 20.89
N GLU A 17 -32.15 -32.31 21.29
CA GLU A 17 -31.63 -32.40 22.64
C GLU A 17 -30.77 -31.21 22.99
N TRP A 18 -29.94 -30.75 22.05
CA TRP A 18 -29.09 -29.57 22.23
C TRP A 18 -29.89 -28.27 22.32
N LEU A 19 -30.94 -28.12 21.51
CA LEU A 19 -31.83 -26.97 21.57
C LEU A 19 -32.73 -26.94 22.84
N ASN A 20 -33.01 -28.11 23.41
CA ASN A 20 -33.76 -28.22 24.69
C ASN A 20 -32.87 -27.96 25.90
N LEU A 21 -31.55 -28.10 25.78
CA LEU A 21 -30.57 -27.89 26.87
C LEU A 21 -30.15 -26.43 27.03
N ILE A 22 -30.38 -25.57 26.04
CA ILE A 22 -29.92 -24.19 26.04
C ILE A 22 -31.15 -23.28 25.92
N SER A 23 -31.38 -22.44 26.92
CA SER A 23 -32.39 -21.39 26.78
C SER A 23 -32.05 -20.46 25.62
N PRO A 24 -33.02 -19.83 24.95
CA PRO A 24 -32.75 -18.84 23.91
C PRO A 24 -31.76 -17.76 24.35
N GLU A 25 -31.78 -17.35 25.61
CA GLU A 25 -30.86 -16.35 26.17
C GLU A 25 -29.43 -16.90 26.36
N GLN A 26 -29.28 -18.17 26.77
CA GLN A 26 -27.99 -18.85 26.86
C GLN A 26 -27.42 -19.14 25.47
N PHE A 27 -28.25 -19.43 24.48
CA PHE A 27 -27.83 -19.61 23.09
C PHE A 27 -27.30 -18.29 22.50
N LEU A 28 -28.04 -17.20 22.67
CA LEU A 28 -27.61 -15.86 22.25
C LEU A 28 -26.32 -15.42 22.96
N SER A 29 -26.17 -15.69 24.27
CA SER A 29 -24.94 -15.36 25.00
C SER A 29 -23.72 -16.17 24.55
N LYS A 30 -23.91 -17.43 24.13
CA LYS A 30 -22.80 -18.28 23.64
C LYS A 30 -22.38 -17.95 22.20
N ILE A 31 -23.32 -17.55 21.33
CA ILE A 31 -23.00 -17.08 19.97
C ILE A 31 -22.16 -15.79 20.05
N VAL A 32 -22.47 -14.92 20.98
CA VAL A 32 -21.73 -13.67 21.22
C VAL A 32 -20.31 -13.92 21.72
N VAL A 33 -20.12 -14.92 22.59
CA VAL A 33 -18.80 -15.28 23.15
C VAL A 33 -17.90 -15.97 22.10
N ALA A 34 -18.48 -16.66 21.12
CA ALA A 34 -17.70 -17.32 20.07
C ALA A 34 -17.10 -16.34 19.02
N ASN A 35 -17.60 -15.12 18.96
CA ASN A 35 -17.11 -14.05 18.06
C ASN A 35 -16.54 -12.88 18.89
N SER A 36 -15.68 -13.17 19.87
CA SER A 36 -15.09 -12.18 20.76
C SER A 36 -14.08 -11.25 20.06
N ASN A 37 -14.57 -10.37 19.22
CA ASN A 37 -14.06 -9.02 19.05
C ASN A 37 -15.23 -8.12 19.45
N GLU A 38 -15.07 -7.41 20.54
CA GLU A 38 -15.99 -6.54 21.26
C GLU A 38 -16.91 -5.68 20.37
N VAL A 39 -17.94 -6.28 19.79
CA VAL A 39 -19.06 -5.50 19.26
C VAL A 39 -20.13 -5.50 20.35
N GLU A 40 -20.18 -4.44 21.11
CA GLU A 40 -21.26 -4.13 22.03
C GLU A 40 -22.53 -3.91 21.19
N TYR A 41 -23.42 -4.89 21.16
CA TYR A 41 -24.66 -4.75 20.40
C TYR A 41 -25.86 -4.45 21.34
N ASP A 42 -26.82 -3.69 20.80
CA ASP A 42 -28.00 -3.32 21.53
C ASP A 42 -28.99 -4.50 21.63
N LYS A 43 -28.90 -5.26 22.73
CA LYS A 43 -29.81 -6.38 23.03
C LYS A 43 -31.28 -5.95 23.10
N LYS A 44 -31.56 -4.72 23.52
CA LYS A 44 -32.92 -4.21 23.61
C LYS A 44 -33.51 -4.00 22.22
N TYR A 45 -32.70 -3.46 21.31
CA TYR A 45 -33.09 -3.27 19.93
C TYR A 45 -33.36 -4.59 19.22
N LEU A 46 -32.47 -5.58 19.35
CA LEU A 46 -32.72 -6.93 18.80
C LEU A 46 -33.98 -7.55 19.37
N THR A 47 -34.21 -7.47 20.67
CA THR A 47 -35.39 -8.00 21.32
C THR A 47 -36.65 -7.34 20.77
N HIS A 48 -36.64 -6.02 20.55
CA HIS A 48 -37.72 -5.28 19.97
C HIS A 48 -38.04 -5.76 18.54
N LEU A 49 -37.00 -5.88 17.67
CA LEU A 49 -37.16 -6.38 16.30
C LEU A 49 -37.75 -7.82 16.29
N LEU A 50 -37.25 -8.69 17.16
CA LEU A 50 -37.75 -10.06 17.26
C LEU A 50 -39.22 -10.14 17.73
N HIS A 51 -39.63 -9.26 18.64
CA HIS A 51 -41.05 -9.17 19.03
C HIS A 51 -41.93 -8.74 17.87
N GLN A 52 -41.52 -7.75 17.08
CA GLN A 52 -42.27 -7.35 15.88
C GLN A 52 -42.32 -8.47 14.83
N TYR A 53 -41.19 -9.15 14.62
CA TYR A 53 -41.10 -10.29 13.70
C TYR A 53 -42.04 -11.45 14.11
N ILE A 54 -42.19 -11.73 15.41
CA ILE A 54 -43.13 -12.77 15.88
C ILE A 54 -44.60 -12.39 15.59
N GLN A 55 -44.92 -11.09 15.64
CA GLN A 55 -46.24 -10.61 15.35
C GLN A 55 -46.57 -10.65 13.86
N ASP A 56 -45.63 -10.27 13.01
CA ASP A 56 -45.73 -10.33 11.54
C ASP A 56 -44.40 -10.78 10.92
N PRO A 57 -44.19 -12.09 10.72
CA PRO A 57 -42.97 -12.61 10.09
C PRO A 57 -42.83 -12.24 8.62
N ASP A 58 -43.86 -11.76 7.97
CA ASP A 58 -43.88 -11.40 6.56
C ASP A 58 -43.64 -9.88 6.32
N ASP A 59 -43.55 -9.09 7.38
CA ASP A 59 -43.17 -7.68 7.28
C ASP A 59 -41.78 -7.54 6.69
N ALA A 60 -41.71 -6.94 5.50
CA ALA A 60 -40.45 -6.78 4.77
C ALA A 60 -39.44 -5.82 5.43
N GLU A 61 -39.93 -4.74 6.07
CA GLU A 61 -39.09 -3.77 6.77
C GLU A 61 -38.47 -4.40 8.02
N ILE A 62 -39.23 -5.17 8.78
CA ILE A 62 -38.70 -5.86 9.97
C ILE A 62 -37.64 -6.89 9.58
N ASN A 63 -37.89 -7.67 8.53
CA ASN A 63 -36.89 -8.60 8.00
C ASN A 63 -35.66 -7.87 7.55
N TYR A 64 -35.79 -6.70 6.89
CA TYR A 64 -34.62 -5.86 6.50
C TYR A 64 -33.83 -5.41 7.71
N TYR A 65 -34.45 -4.85 8.75
CA TYR A 65 -33.74 -4.40 9.95
C TYR A 65 -33.06 -5.57 10.69
N LEU A 66 -33.68 -6.72 10.74
CA LEU A 66 -33.06 -7.93 11.29
C LEU A 66 -31.84 -8.37 10.46
N ALA A 67 -31.93 -8.32 9.12
CA ALA A 67 -30.82 -8.63 8.25
C ALA A 67 -29.62 -7.71 8.51
N MET A 68 -29.84 -6.39 8.59
CA MET A 68 -28.79 -5.41 8.84
C MET A 68 -28.18 -5.58 10.23
N PHE A 69 -29.02 -5.77 11.26
CA PHE A 69 -28.53 -6.04 12.61
C PHE A 69 -27.64 -7.29 12.66
N TYR A 70 -28.05 -8.38 12.02
CA TYR A 70 -27.23 -9.60 11.98
C TYR A 70 -25.95 -9.45 11.14
N TRP A 71 -25.96 -8.59 10.13
CA TRP A 71 -24.74 -8.21 9.42
C TRP A 71 -23.75 -7.50 10.34
N ASP A 72 -24.18 -6.50 11.10
CA ASP A 72 -23.35 -5.68 11.97
C ASP A 72 -22.68 -6.51 13.07
N ILE A 73 -23.37 -7.53 13.59
CA ILE A 73 -22.78 -8.46 14.56
C ILE A 73 -22.08 -9.67 13.93
N GLY A 74 -21.85 -9.67 12.62
CA GLY A 74 -21.12 -10.72 11.91
C GLY A 74 -21.86 -12.06 11.72
N GLN A 75 -23.16 -12.12 11.96
CA GLN A 75 -23.98 -13.32 11.83
C GLN A 75 -24.50 -13.48 10.40
N THR A 76 -23.59 -13.79 9.46
CA THR A 76 -23.88 -13.84 8.03
C THR A 76 -24.99 -14.80 7.63
N ALA A 77 -25.13 -15.95 8.30
CA ALA A 77 -26.19 -16.92 8.00
C ALA A 77 -27.59 -16.39 8.35
N ALA A 78 -27.75 -15.71 9.47
CA ALA A 78 -28.98 -15.06 9.86
C ALA A 78 -29.28 -13.87 8.92
N CYS A 79 -28.28 -13.03 8.66
CA CYS A 79 -28.38 -11.93 7.72
C CYS A 79 -28.93 -12.41 6.36
N MET A 80 -28.33 -13.43 5.75
CA MET A 80 -28.79 -13.99 4.47
C MET A 80 -30.23 -14.44 4.51
N SER A 81 -30.64 -15.13 5.60
CA SER A 81 -31.99 -15.63 5.73
C SER A 81 -33.01 -14.50 5.73
N TYR A 82 -32.74 -13.43 6.48
CA TYR A 82 -33.64 -12.27 6.54
C TYR A 82 -33.57 -11.42 5.26
N CYS A 83 -32.42 -11.29 4.62
CA CYS A 83 -32.30 -10.64 3.31
C CYS A 83 -33.20 -11.30 2.27
N LEU A 84 -33.14 -12.64 2.14
CA LEU A 84 -33.95 -13.38 1.17
C LEU A 84 -35.48 -13.24 1.48
N ARG A 85 -35.86 -13.21 2.76
CA ARG A 85 -37.26 -12.94 3.16
C ARG A 85 -37.69 -11.54 2.76
N THR A 86 -36.86 -10.54 2.94
CA THR A 86 -37.15 -9.17 2.49
C THR A 86 -37.36 -9.12 0.98
N VAL A 87 -36.48 -9.76 0.20
CA VAL A 87 -36.59 -9.80 -1.27
C VAL A 87 -37.93 -10.38 -1.73
N GLU A 88 -38.36 -11.47 -1.11
CA GLU A 88 -39.63 -12.16 -1.48
C GLU A 88 -40.88 -11.41 -1.06
N ARG A 89 -40.85 -10.55 -0.05
CA ARG A 89 -42.00 -9.91 0.56
C ARG A 89 -42.11 -8.42 0.32
N SER A 90 -41.04 -7.77 -0.06
CA SER A 90 -41.02 -6.33 -0.28
C SER A 90 -41.55 -5.97 -1.66
N GLU A 91 -42.38 -4.95 -1.74
CA GLU A 91 -42.75 -4.28 -2.99
C GLU A 91 -41.72 -3.17 -3.37
N SER A 92 -40.86 -2.78 -2.42
CA SER A 92 -39.83 -1.80 -2.65
C SER A 92 -38.62 -2.40 -3.39
N LYS A 93 -38.42 -1.98 -4.65
CA LYS A 93 -37.28 -2.38 -5.45
C LYS A 93 -35.96 -2.03 -4.78
N LEU A 94 -35.87 -0.91 -4.06
CA LEU A 94 -34.67 -0.51 -3.35
C LEU A 94 -34.33 -1.50 -2.24
N LEU A 95 -35.27 -1.93 -1.43
CA LEU A 95 -35.06 -2.94 -0.39
C LEU A 95 -34.66 -4.30 -0.97
N GLN A 96 -35.33 -4.72 -2.06
CA GLN A 96 -34.95 -5.94 -2.77
C GLN A 96 -33.51 -5.87 -3.26
N TYR A 97 -33.12 -4.75 -3.89
CA TYR A 97 -31.79 -4.51 -4.42
C TYR A 97 -30.71 -4.57 -3.32
N GLU A 98 -30.91 -3.82 -2.22
CA GLU A 98 -29.97 -3.81 -1.10
C GLU A 98 -29.81 -5.19 -0.46
N CYS A 99 -30.90 -5.90 -0.26
CA CYS A 99 -30.88 -7.24 0.32
C CYS A 99 -30.22 -8.28 -0.58
N LEU A 100 -30.38 -8.20 -1.90
CA LEU A 100 -29.69 -9.08 -2.85
C LEU A 100 -28.17 -8.84 -2.81
N ILE A 101 -27.71 -7.59 -2.80
CA ILE A 101 -26.30 -7.24 -2.65
C ILE A 101 -25.77 -7.74 -1.30
N ARG A 102 -26.50 -7.48 -0.21
CA ARG A 102 -26.06 -7.90 1.12
C ARG A 102 -25.96 -9.42 1.24
N ALA A 103 -26.90 -10.16 0.68
CA ALA A 103 -26.84 -11.62 0.62
C ALA A 103 -25.62 -12.11 -0.20
N ALA A 104 -25.32 -11.47 -1.33
CA ALA A 104 -24.13 -11.77 -2.12
C ALA A 104 -22.84 -11.56 -1.30
N MET A 105 -22.71 -10.42 -0.59
CA MET A 105 -21.57 -10.14 0.28
C MET A 105 -21.44 -11.17 1.43
N CYS A 106 -22.55 -11.66 1.97
CA CYS A 106 -22.52 -12.73 2.98
C CYS A 106 -21.95 -14.04 2.40
N TYR A 107 -22.36 -14.41 1.18
CA TYR A 107 -21.82 -15.62 0.52
C TYR A 107 -20.36 -15.45 0.09
N GLU A 108 -19.95 -14.26 -0.31
CA GLU A 108 -18.57 -13.96 -0.66
C GLU A 108 -17.64 -14.15 0.53
N LYS A 109 -18.03 -13.70 1.73
CA LYS A 109 -17.29 -13.97 2.98
C LYS A 109 -17.08 -15.46 3.28
N GLN A 110 -17.92 -16.36 2.74
CA GLN A 110 -17.75 -17.81 2.88
C GLN A 110 -16.70 -18.39 1.92
N GLY A 111 -16.36 -17.68 0.83
CA GLY A 111 -15.26 -18.00 -0.09
C GLY A 111 -15.49 -19.17 -1.05
N THR A 112 -16.61 -19.91 -0.96
CA THR A 112 -16.80 -21.16 -1.72
C THR A 112 -17.99 -21.15 -2.68
N ARG A 113 -18.69 -20.04 -2.84
CA ARG A 113 -19.99 -19.98 -3.54
C ARG A 113 -20.05 -18.95 -4.66
N LYS A 114 -19.00 -18.89 -5.49
CA LYS A 114 -18.88 -17.90 -6.57
C LYS A 114 -20.11 -17.81 -7.49
N PHE A 115 -20.75 -18.93 -7.85
CA PHE A 115 -21.94 -18.91 -8.70
C PHE A 115 -23.16 -18.32 -8.00
N THR A 116 -23.31 -18.57 -6.69
CA THR A 116 -24.41 -17.99 -5.90
C THR A 116 -24.22 -16.47 -5.77
N VAL A 117 -23.01 -16.02 -5.49
CA VAL A 117 -22.63 -14.59 -5.42
C VAL A 117 -22.96 -13.91 -6.74
N LYS A 118 -22.47 -14.44 -7.86
CA LYS A 118 -22.74 -13.94 -9.21
C LYS A 118 -24.26 -13.85 -9.48
N GLY A 119 -25.01 -14.90 -9.19
CA GLY A 119 -26.45 -14.94 -9.42
C GLY A 119 -27.23 -13.91 -8.61
N LEU A 120 -26.85 -13.68 -7.34
CA LEU A 120 -27.49 -12.67 -6.49
C LEU A 120 -27.21 -11.24 -6.98
N ILE A 121 -25.96 -10.96 -7.39
CA ILE A 121 -25.60 -9.66 -7.96
C ILE A 121 -26.36 -9.42 -9.27
N GLN A 122 -26.44 -10.42 -10.15
CA GLN A 122 -27.22 -10.33 -11.40
C GLN A 122 -28.70 -10.10 -11.14
N ASN A 123 -29.28 -10.74 -10.12
CA ASN A 123 -30.67 -10.47 -9.72
C ASN A 123 -30.85 -9.02 -9.23
N ALA A 124 -29.89 -8.48 -8.48
CA ALA A 124 -29.92 -7.06 -8.11
C ALA A 124 -29.93 -6.15 -9.35
N MET A 125 -29.08 -6.42 -10.35
CA MET A 125 -29.07 -5.68 -11.61
C MET A 125 -30.43 -5.75 -12.35
N ILE A 126 -31.11 -6.88 -12.30
CA ILE A 126 -32.47 -7.03 -12.90
C ILE A 126 -33.47 -6.17 -12.16
N VAL A 127 -33.40 -6.11 -10.83
CA VAL A 127 -34.32 -5.32 -10.00
C VAL A 127 -34.18 -3.83 -10.23
N MET A 128 -32.93 -3.33 -10.30
CA MET A 128 -32.61 -1.92 -10.52
C MET A 128 -31.47 -1.76 -11.54
N PRO A 129 -31.74 -1.82 -12.85
CA PRO A 129 -30.71 -1.87 -13.88
C PRO A 129 -29.85 -0.62 -14.01
N SER A 130 -30.37 0.55 -13.63
CA SER A 130 -29.62 1.82 -13.71
C SER A 130 -28.69 2.08 -12.52
N ARG A 131 -28.77 1.26 -11.48
CA ARG A 131 -27.91 1.46 -10.31
C ARG A 131 -26.52 0.85 -10.51
N PRO A 132 -25.47 1.61 -10.18
CA PRO A 132 -24.09 1.22 -10.50
C PRO A 132 -23.49 0.15 -9.56
N GLU A 133 -23.94 0.05 -8.32
CA GLU A 133 -23.28 -0.76 -7.29
C GLU A 133 -23.23 -2.25 -7.66
N ALA A 134 -24.33 -2.80 -8.15
CA ALA A 134 -24.36 -4.22 -8.55
C ALA A 134 -23.48 -4.48 -9.78
N HIS A 135 -23.43 -3.55 -10.74
CA HIS A 135 -22.55 -3.67 -11.90
C HIS A 135 -21.09 -3.65 -11.50
N PHE A 136 -20.71 -2.73 -10.62
CA PHE A 136 -19.37 -2.67 -10.06
C PHE A 136 -18.98 -3.95 -9.33
N LEU A 137 -19.86 -4.44 -8.44
CA LEU A 137 -19.62 -5.69 -7.71
C LEU A 137 -19.50 -6.90 -8.63
N LEU A 138 -20.25 -6.93 -9.73
CA LEU A 138 -20.16 -7.99 -10.73
C LEU A 138 -18.83 -7.91 -11.51
N ALA A 139 -18.40 -6.70 -11.90
CA ALA A 139 -17.12 -6.51 -12.58
C ALA A 139 -15.95 -6.97 -11.68
N ARG A 140 -15.93 -6.55 -10.40
CA ARG A 140 -14.96 -7.03 -9.41
C ARG A 140 -15.03 -8.53 -9.17
N HIS A 141 -16.21 -9.10 -9.16
CA HIS A 141 -16.36 -10.55 -9.02
C HIS A 141 -15.64 -11.31 -10.15
N TYR A 142 -15.76 -10.83 -11.39
CA TYR A 142 -15.03 -11.39 -12.53
C TYR A 142 -13.52 -11.15 -12.41
N GLU A 143 -13.09 -9.96 -12.02
CA GLU A 143 -11.68 -9.68 -11.75
C GLU A 143 -11.07 -10.64 -10.74
N HIS A 144 -11.70 -10.82 -9.58
CA HIS A 144 -11.21 -11.72 -8.53
C HIS A 144 -11.17 -13.20 -8.94
N HIS A 145 -11.95 -13.61 -9.94
CA HIS A 145 -12.03 -14.99 -10.39
C HIS A 145 -11.34 -15.24 -11.74
N ASN A 146 -10.54 -14.29 -12.24
CA ASN A 146 -9.88 -14.34 -13.55
C ASN A 146 -8.96 -15.57 -13.74
N GLN A 147 -8.34 -16.06 -12.68
CA GLN A 147 -7.46 -17.24 -12.73
C GLN A 147 -8.22 -18.57 -12.90
N SER A 148 -9.52 -18.57 -12.60
CA SER A 148 -10.36 -19.78 -12.63
C SER A 148 -11.40 -19.79 -13.76
N ASP A 149 -11.44 -18.73 -14.57
CA ASP A 149 -12.40 -18.52 -15.64
C ASP A 149 -11.74 -17.76 -16.81
N ASP A 150 -11.48 -18.45 -17.91
CA ASP A 150 -10.77 -17.89 -19.09
C ASP A 150 -11.49 -16.70 -19.75
N GLY A 151 -12.79 -16.54 -19.52
CA GLY A 151 -13.59 -15.44 -20.03
C GLY A 151 -13.72 -14.23 -19.10
N ALA A 152 -13.23 -14.34 -17.86
CA ALA A 152 -13.54 -13.40 -16.79
C ALA A 152 -13.15 -11.95 -17.10
N TRP A 153 -12.00 -11.71 -17.70
CA TRP A 153 -11.60 -10.35 -18.10
C TRP A 153 -12.51 -9.73 -19.14
N LYS A 154 -12.97 -10.52 -20.10
CA LYS A 154 -13.94 -10.07 -21.10
C LYS A 154 -15.29 -9.77 -20.48
N ASP A 155 -15.75 -10.61 -19.59
CA ASP A 155 -17.00 -10.42 -18.84
C ASP A 155 -16.93 -9.20 -17.92
N CYS A 156 -15.78 -8.98 -17.26
CA CYS A 156 -15.50 -7.77 -16.48
C CYS A 156 -15.60 -6.51 -17.36
N TYR A 157 -14.88 -6.48 -18.46
CA TYR A 157 -14.89 -5.36 -19.40
C TYR A 157 -16.30 -5.06 -19.93
N GLN A 158 -17.03 -6.07 -20.39
CA GLN A 158 -18.39 -5.89 -20.90
C GLN A 158 -19.33 -5.37 -19.81
N THR A 159 -19.23 -5.89 -18.59
CA THR A 159 -20.03 -5.42 -17.45
C THR A 159 -19.76 -3.96 -17.13
N ALA A 160 -18.48 -3.56 -17.10
CA ALA A 160 -18.09 -2.19 -16.87
C ALA A 160 -18.51 -1.24 -18.01
N CYS A 161 -18.44 -1.68 -19.27
CA CYS A 161 -18.96 -0.90 -20.41
C CYS A 161 -20.47 -0.68 -20.33
N ILE A 162 -21.23 -1.69 -19.93
CA ILE A 162 -22.68 -1.56 -19.72
C ILE A 162 -22.95 -0.55 -18.60
N ALA A 163 -22.23 -0.67 -17.49
CA ALA A 163 -22.38 0.25 -16.36
C ALA A 163 -22.06 1.71 -16.76
N GLU A 164 -20.96 1.93 -17.48
CA GLU A 164 -20.60 3.26 -17.95
C GLU A 164 -21.65 3.88 -18.86
N ALA A 165 -22.28 3.07 -19.72
CA ALA A 165 -23.26 3.53 -20.70
C ALA A 165 -24.66 3.80 -20.12
N PHE A 166 -25.07 3.04 -19.08
CA PHE A 166 -26.47 3.00 -18.65
C PHE A 166 -26.71 3.28 -17.16
N CYS A 167 -25.65 3.25 -16.31
CA CYS A 167 -25.84 3.52 -14.90
C CYS A 167 -25.81 5.00 -14.55
N GLU A 168 -26.52 5.34 -13.49
CA GLU A 168 -26.46 6.66 -12.87
C GLU A 168 -25.06 6.94 -12.31
N ARG A 169 -24.56 8.14 -12.54
CA ARG A 169 -23.22 8.52 -12.03
C ARG A 169 -23.21 8.86 -10.55
N ASP A 170 -24.29 9.46 -10.08
CA ASP A 170 -24.46 9.92 -8.70
C ASP A 170 -25.86 9.50 -8.18
N PRO A 171 -26.08 8.20 -7.92
CA PRO A 171 -27.36 7.71 -7.44
C PRO A 171 -27.58 8.12 -5.98
N GLU A 172 -28.86 8.23 -5.57
CA GLU A 172 -29.21 8.37 -4.16
C GLU A 172 -28.52 7.28 -3.32
N PRO A 173 -27.92 7.61 -2.17
CA PRO A 173 -27.23 6.64 -1.34
C PRO A 173 -28.13 5.48 -0.92
N LEU A 174 -27.57 4.27 -0.87
CA LEU A 174 -28.26 3.13 -0.29
C LEU A 174 -28.42 3.32 1.23
N ARG A 175 -29.42 2.70 1.82
CA ARG A 175 -29.62 2.70 3.28
C ARG A 175 -28.49 2.00 4.02
N THR A 176 -27.83 1.06 3.35
CA THR A 176 -26.69 0.32 3.89
C THR A 176 -25.43 0.55 3.10
N GLN A 177 -24.32 0.57 3.80
CA GLN A 177 -23.02 0.68 3.15
C GLN A 177 -22.69 -0.60 2.38
N VAL A 178 -22.35 -0.45 1.11
CA VAL A 178 -21.85 -1.50 0.23
C VAL A 178 -20.42 -1.13 -0.21
N ASP A 179 -19.66 -2.12 -0.62
CA ASP A 179 -18.28 -1.92 -1.10
C ASP A 179 -18.27 -1.34 -2.53
N TYR A 180 -18.76 -0.12 -2.65
CA TYR A 180 -18.79 0.65 -3.89
C TYR A 180 -18.13 2.01 -3.67
N PRO A 181 -17.01 2.30 -4.34
CA PRO A 181 -16.22 3.50 -4.06
C PRO A 181 -16.77 4.77 -4.73
N GLY A 182 -17.74 4.61 -5.62
CA GLY A 182 -18.26 5.65 -6.50
C GLY A 182 -18.06 5.31 -7.98
N TYR A 183 -18.51 6.19 -8.86
CA TYR A 183 -18.51 5.95 -10.30
C TYR A 183 -17.11 5.66 -10.88
N TYR A 184 -16.07 6.26 -10.31
CA TYR A 184 -14.69 6.00 -10.72
C TYR A 184 -14.27 4.52 -10.52
N GLY A 185 -14.91 3.78 -9.60
CA GLY A 185 -14.68 2.35 -9.46
C GLY A 185 -15.04 1.56 -10.72
N ILE A 186 -16.17 1.89 -11.37
CA ILE A 186 -16.58 1.28 -12.64
C ILE A 186 -15.55 1.56 -13.75
N LEU A 187 -15.10 2.81 -13.82
CA LEU A 187 -14.10 3.22 -14.82
C LEU A 187 -12.75 2.53 -14.59
N PHE A 188 -12.39 2.32 -13.31
CA PHE A 188 -11.18 1.57 -12.95
C PHE A 188 -11.30 0.10 -13.39
N GLU A 189 -12.40 -0.58 -13.09
CA GLU A 189 -12.62 -1.97 -13.54
C GLU A 189 -12.61 -2.08 -15.07
N LYS A 190 -13.19 -1.10 -15.77
CA LYS A 190 -13.11 -1.02 -17.24
C LYS A 190 -11.67 -0.87 -17.70
N ALA A 191 -10.90 0.04 -17.11
CA ALA A 191 -9.51 0.31 -17.51
C ALA A 191 -8.61 -0.92 -17.31
N ILE A 192 -8.72 -1.60 -16.17
CA ILE A 192 -7.91 -2.80 -15.91
C ILE A 192 -8.30 -3.94 -16.85
N SER A 193 -9.60 -4.19 -17.01
CA SER A 193 -10.07 -5.28 -17.89
C SER A 193 -9.80 -5.01 -19.37
N SER A 194 -9.83 -3.75 -19.84
CA SER A 194 -9.47 -3.40 -21.21
C SER A 194 -8.03 -3.77 -21.56
N TRP A 195 -7.09 -3.59 -20.61
CA TRP A 195 -5.71 -4.05 -20.78
C TRP A 195 -5.62 -5.55 -21.07
N TRP A 196 -6.28 -6.36 -20.24
CA TRP A 196 -6.29 -7.82 -20.41
C TRP A 196 -7.06 -8.28 -21.64
N CYS A 197 -7.94 -7.44 -22.18
CA CYS A 197 -8.61 -7.65 -23.48
C CYS A 197 -7.80 -7.19 -24.70
N GLY A 198 -6.57 -6.68 -24.49
CA GLY A 198 -5.69 -6.19 -25.56
C GLY A 198 -5.95 -4.75 -26.00
N LEU A 199 -6.82 -4.01 -25.30
CA LEU A 199 -7.14 -2.61 -25.56
C LEU A 199 -6.21 -1.68 -24.76
N CYS A 200 -4.90 -1.79 -25.04
CA CYS A 200 -3.87 -1.16 -24.21
C CYS A 200 -3.91 0.38 -24.19
N ASP A 201 -4.26 1.00 -25.34
CA ASP A 201 -4.36 2.46 -25.41
C ASP A 201 -5.56 2.96 -24.63
N GLU A 202 -6.72 2.30 -24.75
CA GLU A 202 -7.91 2.62 -23.95
C GLU A 202 -7.63 2.50 -22.44
N ALA A 203 -6.95 1.43 -22.02
CA ALA A 203 -6.56 1.23 -20.62
C ALA A 203 -5.72 2.40 -20.08
N ARG A 204 -4.71 2.81 -20.85
CA ARG A 204 -3.80 3.91 -20.48
C ARG A 204 -4.53 5.24 -20.38
N ASP A 205 -5.31 5.56 -21.41
CA ASP A 205 -6.04 6.83 -21.47
C ASP A 205 -7.06 6.95 -20.36
N MET A 206 -7.78 5.87 -20.03
CA MET A 206 -8.73 5.83 -18.92
C MET A 206 -8.06 5.95 -17.55
N LEU A 207 -6.93 5.26 -17.33
CA LEU A 207 -6.19 5.39 -16.07
C LEU A 207 -5.62 6.81 -15.89
N GLN A 208 -5.17 7.44 -16.98
CA GLN A 208 -4.73 8.83 -16.95
C GLN A 208 -5.90 9.79 -16.63
N ASP A 209 -7.06 9.58 -17.27
CA ASP A 209 -8.27 10.36 -17.00
C ASP A 209 -8.72 10.23 -15.54
N LEU A 210 -8.66 9.03 -14.97
CA LEU A 210 -8.96 8.80 -13.56
C LEU A 210 -8.04 9.60 -12.63
N LEU A 211 -6.75 9.62 -12.93
CA LEU A 211 -5.76 10.35 -12.11
C LEU A 211 -5.94 11.86 -12.19
N ASP A 212 -6.31 12.38 -13.37
CA ASP A 212 -6.38 13.81 -13.66
C ASP A 212 -7.72 14.45 -13.26
N ASN A 213 -8.83 13.71 -13.38
CA ASN A 213 -10.17 14.27 -13.34
C ASN A 213 -11.08 13.74 -12.21
N TYR A 214 -10.61 12.75 -11.43
CA TYR A 214 -11.41 12.15 -10.35
C TYR A 214 -10.75 12.30 -8.99
N ASP A 215 -11.57 12.56 -7.96
CA ASP A 215 -11.14 12.53 -6.55
C ASP A 215 -11.12 11.08 -6.06
N LEU A 216 -10.00 10.41 -6.29
CA LEU A 216 -9.80 9.01 -5.94
C LEU A 216 -9.44 8.89 -4.46
N ASN A 217 -10.00 7.90 -3.78
CA ASN A 217 -9.48 7.53 -2.47
C ASN A 217 -8.04 6.97 -2.61
N GLU A 218 -7.30 6.91 -1.50
CA GLU A 218 -5.87 6.53 -1.49
C GLU A 218 -5.62 5.16 -2.14
N THR A 219 -6.46 4.17 -1.86
CA THR A 219 -6.33 2.82 -2.42
C THR A 219 -6.44 2.83 -3.95
N TYR A 220 -7.45 3.49 -4.50
CA TYR A 220 -7.62 3.58 -5.96
C TYR A 220 -6.57 4.46 -6.61
N ARG A 221 -6.19 5.57 -5.96
CA ARG A 221 -5.11 6.43 -6.45
C ARG A 221 -3.81 5.66 -6.61
N THR A 222 -3.42 4.89 -5.59
CA THR A 222 -2.23 4.03 -5.63
C THR A 222 -2.34 3.00 -6.75
N ALA A 223 -3.47 2.29 -6.84
CA ALA A 223 -3.68 1.28 -7.88
C ALA A 223 -3.62 1.87 -9.31
N VAL A 224 -4.20 3.06 -9.54
CA VAL A 224 -4.14 3.76 -10.84
C VAL A 224 -2.69 4.11 -11.19
N ILE A 225 -1.94 4.68 -10.25
CA ILE A 225 -0.53 5.05 -10.45
C ILE A 225 0.32 3.83 -10.78
N ASP A 226 0.17 2.74 -10.04
CA ASP A 226 0.95 1.51 -10.23
C ASP A 226 0.65 0.87 -11.59
N ASN A 227 -0.61 0.85 -12.00
CA ASN A 227 -0.96 0.34 -13.32
C ASN A 227 -0.42 1.25 -14.44
N LEU A 228 -0.53 2.58 -14.32
CA LEU A 228 0.04 3.50 -15.30
C LEU A 228 1.56 3.34 -15.43
N LYS A 229 2.29 3.19 -14.32
CA LYS A 229 3.74 2.91 -14.35
C LYS A 229 4.05 1.67 -15.17
N ARG A 230 3.31 0.58 -14.96
CA ARG A 230 3.49 -0.67 -15.71
C ARG A 230 3.16 -0.53 -17.19
N LEU A 231 2.07 0.18 -17.54
CA LEU A 231 1.59 0.33 -18.90
C LEU A 231 2.41 1.29 -19.74
N THR A 232 2.87 2.39 -19.16
CA THR A 232 3.67 3.42 -19.83
C THR A 232 5.15 3.15 -19.77
N LYS A 233 5.60 2.25 -18.89
CA LYS A 233 7.00 2.07 -18.49
C LYS A 233 7.62 3.37 -17.95
N ASP A 234 6.80 4.29 -17.47
CA ASP A 234 7.20 5.54 -16.84
C ASP A 234 7.02 5.43 -15.33
N ASN A 235 8.12 5.21 -14.63
CA ASN A 235 8.12 5.09 -13.18
C ASN A 235 7.88 6.43 -12.46
N ASN A 236 7.81 7.55 -13.19
CA ASN A 236 7.57 8.87 -12.60
C ASN A 236 6.08 9.24 -12.50
N VAL A 237 5.18 8.40 -12.99
CA VAL A 237 3.72 8.64 -12.90
C VAL A 237 3.29 8.72 -11.44
N GLY A 238 2.55 9.78 -11.11
CA GLY A 238 1.98 10.00 -9.78
C GLY A 238 2.99 10.32 -8.67
N LEU A 239 4.28 10.37 -8.99
CA LEU A 239 5.28 10.79 -8.00
C LEU A 239 5.11 12.28 -7.67
N PRO A 240 5.30 12.67 -6.41
CA PRO A 240 5.26 14.07 -6.04
C PRO A 240 6.32 14.85 -6.83
N LYS A 241 6.03 16.10 -7.17
CA LYS A 241 7.04 16.97 -7.78
C LYS A 241 8.14 17.18 -6.76
N LEU A 242 9.33 16.61 -7.04
CA LEU A 242 10.49 16.85 -6.19
C LEU A 242 10.93 18.32 -6.31
N ASN A 243 11.35 18.89 -5.20
CA ASN A 243 11.98 20.20 -5.21
C ASN A 243 13.43 20.04 -5.68
N TRP A 244 13.60 20.13 -6.99
CA TRP A 244 14.92 19.99 -7.60
C TRP A 244 15.83 21.16 -7.22
N TYR A 245 17.12 20.86 -6.94
CA TYR A 245 18.18 21.83 -6.86
C TYR A 245 18.21 22.67 -8.13
N ASN A 246 18.27 24.00 -7.96
CA ASN A 246 18.44 24.93 -9.06
C ASN A 246 19.87 25.49 -9.02
N LYS A 247 20.57 25.44 -10.13
CA LYS A 247 21.93 25.98 -10.30
C LYS A 247 22.09 27.40 -9.75
N LYS A 248 21.05 28.24 -9.83
CA LYS A 248 21.06 29.60 -9.29
C LYS A 248 21.20 29.64 -7.76
N ASP A 249 20.84 28.57 -7.09
CA ASP A 249 20.83 28.49 -5.62
C ASP A 249 22.13 27.96 -5.04
N HIS A 250 23.13 27.62 -5.88
CA HIS A 250 24.41 27.08 -5.39
C HIS A 250 25.08 27.95 -4.31
N LYS A 251 24.88 29.28 -4.36
CA LYS A 251 25.45 30.21 -3.38
C LYS A 251 24.75 30.14 -2.01
N LYS A 252 23.55 29.56 -1.97
CA LYS A 252 22.77 29.41 -0.75
C LYS A 252 23.07 28.10 -0.02
N LEU A 253 23.81 27.19 -0.65
CA LEU A 253 24.18 25.91 -0.03
C LEU A 253 24.87 26.14 1.32
N ARG A 254 24.49 25.36 2.32
CA ARG A 254 25.12 25.38 3.66
C ARG A 254 26.62 25.20 3.58
N HIS A 255 27.06 24.33 2.66
CA HIS A 255 28.49 24.22 2.29
C HIS A 255 28.65 24.12 0.76
N ASN A 256 29.34 25.07 0.16
CA ASN A 256 29.73 25.01 -1.24
C ASN A 256 30.91 24.06 -1.43
N PHE A 257 30.76 23.05 -2.25
CA PHE A 257 31.78 22.08 -2.58
C PHE A 257 32.30 22.23 -4.02
N ARG A 258 33.38 21.55 -4.36
CA ARG A 258 34.00 21.62 -5.69
C ARG A 258 32.99 21.24 -6.77
N ASN A 259 32.88 22.07 -7.81
CA ASN A 259 31.98 21.93 -8.93
C ASN A 259 30.45 22.06 -8.61
N SER A 260 30.02 22.39 -7.38
CA SER A 260 28.64 22.62 -7.04
C SER A 260 27.92 23.61 -7.98
N LYS A 261 28.64 24.63 -8.46
CA LYS A 261 28.11 25.60 -9.45
C LYS A 261 27.76 25.02 -10.82
N ASN A 262 28.26 23.81 -11.13
CA ASN A 262 28.02 23.14 -12.42
C ASN A 262 26.88 22.15 -12.38
N ILE A 263 26.30 21.90 -11.21
CA ILE A 263 25.14 21.01 -11.05
C ILE A 263 23.90 21.76 -11.53
N GLU A 264 23.20 21.20 -12.51
CA GLU A 264 21.94 21.76 -13.03
C GLU A 264 20.77 21.37 -12.14
N LYS A 265 20.72 20.12 -11.68
CA LYS A 265 19.70 19.55 -10.78
C LYS A 265 20.31 18.43 -9.94
N ASN A 266 19.70 18.15 -8.79
CA ASN A 266 19.94 16.93 -8.03
C ASN A 266 18.95 15.83 -8.44
N TYR A 267 19.11 14.62 -7.92
CA TYR A 267 18.25 13.48 -8.19
C TYR A 267 17.58 12.92 -6.94
N ALA A 268 18.21 13.07 -5.78
CA ALA A 268 17.70 12.56 -4.52
C ALA A 268 16.51 13.36 -4.00
N GLU A 269 15.51 12.67 -3.41
CA GLU A 269 14.27 13.27 -2.91
C GLU A 269 14.53 14.34 -1.85
N SER A 270 15.43 14.05 -0.91
CA SER A 270 15.75 14.94 0.21
C SER A 270 17.18 15.48 0.16
N TYR A 271 17.73 15.68 -1.03
CA TYR A 271 19.08 16.24 -1.22
C TYR A 271 20.22 15.38 -0.61
N GLN A 272 20.01 14.07 -0.44
CA GLN A 272 21.06 13.17 0.06
C GLN A 272 22.31 13.23 -0.80
N ASP A 273 22.15 13.23 -2.11
CA ASP A 273 23.23 13.38 -3.09
C ASP A 273 24.03 14.69 -2.89
N MET A 274 23.35 15.80 -2.64
CA MET A 274 23.96 17.09 -2.35
C MET A 274 24.65 17.11 -0.98
N PHE A 275 24.09 16.42 0.01
CA PHE A 275 24.71 16.26 1.33
C PHE A 275 26.03 15.46 1.24
N VAL A 276 25.98 14.29 0.57
CA VAL A 276 27.18 13.45 0.39
C VAL A 276 28.29 14.21 -0.32
N LEU A 277 27.95 14.91 -1.42
CA LEU A 277 28.91 15.74 -2.13
C LEU A 277 29.46 16.91 -1.30
N SER A 278 28.62 17.50 -0.42
CA SER A 278 29.07 18.53 0.53
C SER A 278 30.07 17.97 1.51
N MET A 279 29.78 16.83 2.15
CA MET A 279 30.66 16.21 3.13
C MET A 279 32.02 15.81 2.55
N LEU A 280 32.02 15.35 1.28
CA LEU A 280 33.22 14.90 0.57
C LEU A 280 33.83 15.96 -0.37
N ASN A 281 33.40 17.23 -0.19
CA ASN A 281 33.91 18.40 -0.94
C ASN A 281 33.93 18.18 -2.46
N GLY A 282 32.86 17.59 -3.01
CA GLY A 282 32.73 17.32 -4.43
C GLY A 282 33.79 16.33 -4.96
N LYS A 283 34.05 15.27 -4.21
CA LYS A 283 34.98 14.19 -4.59
C LYS A 283 34.56 13.58 -5.93
N LYS A 284 35.55 13.41 -6.82
CA LYS A 284 35.37 12.64 -8.06
C LYS A 284 35.92 11.23 -7.89
N ASN A 285 35.44 10.32 -8.74
CA ASN A 285 35.82 8.90 -8.74
C ASN A 285 35.66 8.23 -7.37
N GLY A 286 34.61 8.61 -6.64
CA GLY A 286 34.22 7.97 -5.38
C GLY A 286 33.58 6.62 -5.59
N THR A 287 33.30 5.96 -4.47
CA THR A 287 32.65 4.63 -4.44
C THR A 287 31.38 4.64 -3.61
N TYR A 288 30.38 3.83 -4.01
CA TYR A 288 29.13 3.73 -3.27
C TYR A 288 28.58 2.29 -3.20
N LEU A 289 27.82 2.04 -2.15
CA LEU A 289 26.89 0.91 -2.01
C LEU A 289 25.50 1.48 -1.75
N GLU A 290 24.56 1.19 -2.63
CA GLU A 290 23.17 1.63 -2.55
C GLU A 290 22.26 0.43 -2.32
N ILE A 291 21.45 0.44 -1.25
CA ILE A 291 20.59 -0.67 -0.87
C ILE A 291 19.16 -0.16 -0.78
N GLY A 292 18.27 -0.69 -1.65
CA GLY A 292 16.97 -0.11 -1.95
C GLY A 292 17.11 1.01 -2.98
N ALA A 293 17.51 0.64 -4.22
CA ALA A 293 17.89 1.63 -5.24
C ALA A 293 16.67 2.37 -5.83
N GLY A 294 15.51 1.73 -5.87
CA GLY A 294 14.30 2.29 -6.45
C GLY A 294 14.48 2.72 -7.91
N ASN A 295 13.95 3.88 -8.25
CA ASN A 295 14.05 4.43 -9.61
C ASN A 295 15.49 4.81 -9.95
N SER A 296 15.91 4.62 -11.22
CA SER A 296 17.26 4.86 -11.70
C SER A 296 17.74 6.32 -11.54
N PHE A 297 16.84 7.29 -11.61
CA PHE A 297 17.15 8.73 -11.54
C PHE A 297 16.21 9.50 -10.60
N TYR A 298 14.94 9.19 -10.58
CA TYR A 298 13.96 9.95 -9.81
C TYR A 298 13.99 9.54 -8.33
N GLY A 299 14.30 10.46 -7.45
CA GLY A 299 14.49 10.17 -6.02
C GLY A 299 15.77 9.38 -5.70
N ASN A 300 16.61 9.10 -6.69
CA ASN A 300 17.78 8.24 -6.50
C ASN A 300 18.96 8.97 -5.86
N ASN A 301 19.55 8.34 -4.87
CA ASN A 301 20.57 8.95 -4.01
C ASN A 301 21.99 8.93 -4.59
N THR A 302 22.27 8.12 -5.62
CA THR A 302 23.62 7.94 -6.19
C THR A 302 23.76 8.44 -7.63
N ALA A 303 22.63 8.72 -8.31
CA ALA A 303 22.64 9.11 -9.72
C ALA A 303 23.49 10.37 -10.00
N LEU A 304 23.40 11.41 -9.16
CA LEU A 304 24.19 12.63 -9.31
C LEU A 304 25.69 12.36 -9.26
N MET A 305 26.12 11.50 -8.34
CA MET A 305 27.53 11.14 -8.17
C MET A 305 28.06 10.38 -9.37
N GLU A 306 27.30 9.46 -9.92
CA GLU A 306 27.67 8.72 -11.11
C GLU A 306 27.74 9.64 -12.35
N VAL A 307 26.67 10.43 -12.57
CA VAL A 307 26.56 11.26 -13.79
C VAL A 307 27.54 12.42 -13.83
N ASN A 308 27.73 13.12 -12.69
CA ASN A 308 28.48 14.37 -12.65
C ASN A 308 29.86 14.26 -12.02
N TYR A 309 30.14 13.17 -11.29
CA TYR A 309 31.39 13.03 -10.51
C TYR A 309 32.14 11.72 -10.78
N ASP A 310 31.70 10.93 -11.77
CA ASP A 310 32.35 9.69 -12.22
C ASP A 310 32.52 8.65 -11.10
N TRP A 311 31.56 8.58 -10.16
CA TRP A 311 31.58 7.60 -9.10
C TRP A 311 31.27 6.20 -9.62
N LYS A 312 31.79 5.19 -8.92
CA LYS A 312 31.57 3.77 -9.21
C LYS A 312 30.94 3.11 -8.02
N GLY A 313 30.07 2.15 -8.27
CA GLY A 313 29.43 1.45 -7.17
C GLY A 313 28.52 0.33 -7.63
N VAL A 314 27.76 -0.16 -6.71
CA VAL A 314 26.75 -1.17 -6.92
C VAL A 314 25.48 -0.77 -6.20
N ALA A 315 24.37 -0.98 -6.86
CA ALA A 315 23.03 -0.85 -6.30
C ALA A 315 22.40 -2.23 -6.08
N ILE A 316 21.47 -2.33 -5.17
CA ILE A 316 20.73 -3.56 -4.85
C ILE A 316 19.26 -3.21 -4.73
N ASP A 317 18.42 -3.96 -5.41
CA ASP A 317 16.97 -3.85 -5.26
C ASP A 317 16.31 -5.23 -5.38
N ILE A 318 15.12 -5.38 -4.82
CA ILE A 318 14.33 -6.60 -4.90
C ILE A 318 13.30 -6.54 -6.05
N ASP A 319 12.97 -5.36 -6.54
CA ASP A 319 12.03 -5.16 -7.65
C ASP A 319 12.76 -5.27 -9.00
N GLU A 320 12.36 -6.28 -9.77
CA GLU A 320 12.95 -6.56 -11.09
C GLU A 320 12.78 -5.39 -12.08
N ASN A 321 11.69 -4.61 -11.97
CA ASN A 321 11.46 -3.49 -12.87
C ASN A 321 12.45 -2.36 -12.60
N PHE A 322 12.70 -2.03 -11.34
CA PHE A 322 13.71 -1.04 -10.95
C PHE A 322 15.11 -1.49 -11.36
N VAL A 323 15.46 -2.75 -11.10
CA VAL A 323 16.77 -3.31 -11.48
C VAL A 323 16.96 -3.26 -13.00
N ASN A 324 15.95 -3.65 -13.78
CA ASN A 324 16.03 -3.62 -15.24
C ASN A 324 16.15 -2.18 -15.77
N ALA A 325 15.36 -1.24 -15.23
CA ALA A 325 15.47 0.18 -15.60
C ALA A 325 16.87 0.73 -15.26
N HIS A 326 17.35 0.50 -14.05
CA HIS A 326 18.68 0.92 -13.62
C HIS A 326 19.78 0.38 -14.55
N ASN A 327 19.79 -0.91 -14.84
CA ASN A 327 20.82 -1.54 -15.67
C ASN A 327 20.76 -1.11 -17.16
N ASN A 328 19.62 -0.63 -17.63
CA ASN A 328 19.48 -0.06 -18.96
C ASN A 328 19.90 1.41 -19.06
N GLU A 329 19.75 2.17 -17.97
CA GLU A 329 19.89 3.64 -17.97
C GLU A 329 21.16 4.13 -17.28
N ARG A 330 21.73 3.34 -16.38
CA ARG A 330 22.91 3.67 -15.57
C ARG A 330 24.15 2.87 -16.03
N LYS A 331 25.34 3.36 -15.70
CA LYS A 331 26.60 2.71 -16.06
C LYS A 331 26.97 1.56 -15.12
N HIS A 332 26.59 1.68 -13.86
CA HIS A 332 26.95 0.70 -12.82
C HIS A 332 25.75 -0.21 -12.52
N THR A 333 26.07 -1.43 -12.11
CA THR A 333 25.09 -2.51 -11.97
C THR A 333 24.19 -2.31 -10.77
N CYS A 334 22.89 -2.50 -10.96
CA CYS A 334 21.94 -2.84 -9.91
C CYS A 334 21.72 -4.37 -9.89
N VAL A 335 21.83 -4.99 -8.73
CA VAL A 335 21.73 -6.43 -8.53
C VAL A 335 20.32 -6.76 -8.02
N LEU A 336 19.60 -7.62 -8.75
CA LEU A 336 18.30 -8.16 -8.33
C LEU A 336 18.52 -9.15 -7.19
N LYS A 337 18.33 -8.71 -5.94
CA LYS A 337 18.53 -9.57 -4.78
C LYS A 337 17.83 -9.05 -3.53
N ASP A 338 17.35 -9.97 -2.71
CA ASP A 338 16.90 -9.67 -1.36
C ASP A 338 18.10 -9.26 -0.49
N ALA A 339 18.14 -8.01 -0.09
CA ALA A 339 19.24 -7.40 0.68
C ALA A 339 19.49 -8.09 2.03
N LEU A 340 18.47 -8.70 2.64
CA LEU A 340 18.59 -9.49 3.87
C LEU A 340 19.39 -10.79 3.69
N LYS A 341 19.47 -11.30 2.47
CA LYS A 341 20.14 -12.58 2.15
C LYS A 341 21.57 -12.43 1.63
N ILE A 342 22.08 -11.21 1.64
CA ILE A 342 23.43 -10.93 1.16
C ILE A 342 24.45 -11.10 2.30
N ASN A 343 25.51 -11.84 2.02
CA ASN A 343 26.72 -11.77 2.83
C ASN A 343 27.56 -10.60 2.30
N TYR A 344 27.44 -9.43 2.91
CA TYR A 344 28.04 -8.19 2.43
C TYR A 344 29.58 -8.23 2.42
N GLU A 345 30.23 -8.92 3.35
CA GLU A 345 31.69 -9.06 3.34
C GLU A 345 32.17 -9.77 2.07
N ARG A 346 31.59 -10.92 1.73
CA ARG A 346 31.92 -11.65 0.49
C ARG A 346 31.47 -10.89 -0.76
N PHE A 347 30.36 -10.19 -0.66
CA PHE A 347 29.79 -9.43 -1.78
C PHE A 347 30.73 -8.25 -2.16
N LEU A 348 31.15 -7.47 -1.19
CA LEU A 348 32.08 -6.33 -1.40
C LEU A 348 33.46 -6.81 -1.86
N LEU A 349 33.97 -7.90 -1.27
CA LEU A 349 35.21 -8.53 -1.73
C LEU A 349 35.14 -9.02 -3.18
N GLY A 350 34.00 -9.64 -3.58
CA GLY A 350 33.79 -10.10 -4.94
C GLY A 350 33.69 -8.99 -5.99
N LEU A 351 33.38 -7.77 -5.56
CA LEU A 351 33.33 -6.56 -6.39
C LEU A 351 34.62 -5.74 -6.37
N ASP A 352 35.66 -6.21 -5.67
CA ASP A 352 36.91 -5.49 -5.45
C ASP A 352 36.69 -4.07 -4.88
N MET A 353 35.72 -3.94 -3.98
CA MET A 353 35.41 -2.68 -3.31
C MET A 353 36.50 -2.36 -2.27
N PRO A 354 36.91 -1.08 -2.12
CA PRO A 354 37.90 -0.70 -1.13
C PRO A 354 37.32 -0.86 0.30
N ASN A 355 38.22 -1.00 1.29
CA ASN A 355 37.80 -1.05 2.70
C ASN A 355 37.18 0.28 3.16
N ASP A 356 37.58 1.40 2.60
CA ASP A 356 37.01 2.72 2.81
C ASP A 356 36.14 3.09 1.60
N ILE A 357 34.82 2.95 1.74
CA ILE A 357 33.82 3.28 0.74
C ILE A 357 33.29 4.69 1.02
N ASP A 358 33.07 5.48 -0.01
CA ASP A 358 32.67 6.88 0.18
C ASP A 358 31.24 7.06 0.63
N TYR A 359 30.31 6.21 0.16
CA TYR A 359 28.89 6.36 0.48
C TYR A 359 28.18 5.02 0.66
N LEU A 360 27.40 4.93 1.71
CA LEU A 360 26.39 3.88 1.95
C LEU A 360 25.02 4.52 2.04
N GLN A 361 24.11 4.07 1.18
CA GLN A 361 22.69 4.38 1.26
C GLN A 361 21.94 3.13 1.74
N LEU A 362 21.07 3.31 2.72
CA LEU A 362 20.21 2.27 3.30
C LEU A 362 18.78 2.77 3.38
N ASP A 363 17.93 2.19 2.53
CA ASP A 363 16.53 2.56 2.39
C ASP A 363 15.74 1.35 1.86
N CYS A 364 15.14 0.59 2.75
CA CYS A 364 14.33 -0.59 2.42
C CYS A 364 13.12 -0.67 3.33
N ASP A 365 11.96 -0.64 2.74
CA ASP A 365 10.69 -0.81 3.45
C ASP A 365 10.43 -2.27 3.86
N PRO A 366 9.84 -2.50 5.05
CA PRO A 366 9.59 -1.53 6.14
C PRO A 366 10.85 -1.25 6.99
N PRO A 367 10.86 -0.26 7.92
CA PRO A 367 12.02 0.15 8.73
C PRO A 367 12.73 -0.99 9.49
N GLU A 368 12.00 -2.03 9.85
CA GLU A 368 12.59 -3.24 10.44
C GLU A 368 13.55 -3.95 9.49
N VAL A 369 13.26 -3.94 8.20
CA VAL A 369 14.10 -4.56 7.16
C VAL A 369 15.37 -3.75 7.01
N THR A 370 15.28 -2.43 6.88
CA THR A 370 16.45 -1.52 6.84
C THR A 370 17.35 -1.72 8.05
N TYR A 371 16.78 -1.84 9.24
CA TYR A 371 17.54 -2.09 10.47
C TYR A 371 18.25 -3.47 10.47
N LYS A 372 17.58 -4.52 10.00
CA LYS A 372 18.21 -5.86 9.89
C LYS A 372 19.34 -5.87 8.88
N ILE A 373 19.20 -5.13 7.77
CA ILE A 373 20.27 -4.97 6.78
C ILE A 373 21.45 -4.22 7.39
N LEU A 374 21.20 -3.13 8.13
CA LEU A 374 22.26 -2.38 8.83
C LEU A 374 23.11 -3.29 9.72
N LEU A 375 22.49 -4.24 10.43
CA LEU A 375 23.19 -5.21 11.29
C LEU A 375 24.08 -6.19 10.50
N ASN A 376 23.80 -6.38 9.21
CA ASN A 376 24.57 -7.28 8.33
C ASN A 376 25.72 -6.56 7.59
N ILE A 377 25.80 -5.23 7.66
CA ILE A 377 26.89 -4.46 7.05
C ILE A 377 28.20 -4.73 7.82
N PRO A 378 29.29 -5.09 7.13
CA PRO A 378 30.55 -5.51 7.79
C PRO A 378 31.40 -4.32 8.23
N PHE A 379 30.91 -3.56 9.22
CA PHE A 379 31.60 -2.36 9.75
C PHE A 379 32.96 -2.66 10.41
N GLU A 380 33.27 -3.91 10.77
CA GLU A 380 34.57 -4.31 11.27
C GLU A 380 35.67 -4.30 10.18
N THR A 381 35.26 -4.54 8.92
CA THR A 381 36.22 -4.66 7.80
C THR A 381 36.11 -3.52 6.79
N HIS A 382 34.94 -2.87 6.74
CA HIS A 382 34.68 -1.77 5.81
C HIS A 382 34.17 -0.54 6.56
N ARG A 383 34.66 0.63 6.17
CA ARG A 383 34.16 1.92 6.67
C ARG A 383 33.51 2.70 5.53
N PHE A 384 32.50 3.48 5.86
CA PHE A 384 31.81 4.35 4.91
C PHE A 384 31.99 5.79 5.33
N ALA A 385 32.44 6.64 4.41
CA ALA A 385 32.70 8.03 4.75
C ALA A 385 31.42 8.78 5.10
N VAL A 386 30.34 8.52 4.35
CA VAL A 386 28.99 9.07 4.58
C VAL A 386 27.98 7.93 4.55
N ILE A 387 26.99 7.99 5.44
CA ILE A 387 25.84 7.08 5.46
C ILE A 387 24.56 7.91 5.51
N THR A 388 23.59 7.62 4.64
CA THR A 388 22.22 8.02 4.79
C THR A 388 21.40 6.79 5.18
N TYR A 389 20.68 6.91 6.27
CA TYR A 389 19.97 5.78 6.88
C TYR A 389 18.52 6.13 7.10
N GLU A 390 17.64 5.46 6.35
CA GLU A 390 16.20 5.60 6.51
C GLU A 390 15.69 4.74 7.66
N HIS A 391 14.92 5.38 8.53
CA HIS A 391 14.38 4.75 9.73
C HIS A 391 12.87 4.94 9.87
N ASP A 392 12.25 5.74 9.01
CA ASP A 392 10.80 5.99 8.96
C ASP A 392 10.17 6.25 10.33
N TYR A 393 10.82 7.08 11.13
CA TYR A 393 10.39 7.36 12.49
C TYR A 393 8.93 7.83 12.58
N TYR A 394 8.40 8.42 11.53
CA TYR A 394 7.00 8.83 11.44
C TYR A 394 6.03 7.64 11.30
N CYS A 395 6.49 6.48 10.79
CA CYS A 395 5.71 5.24 10.63
C CYS A 395 5.93 4.23 11.76
N ASP A 396 7.04 4.32 12.49
CA ASP A 396 7.40 3.37 13.55
C ASP A 396 6.62 3.67 14.83
N ASP A 397 5.50 3.01 15.05
CA ASP A 397 4.66 3.13 16.24
C ASP A 397 5.43 2.85 17.55
N THR A 398 6.44 1.99 17.48
CA THR A 398 7.30 1.67 18.64
C THR A 398 8.45 2.66 18.80
N LYS A 399 8.75 3.45 17.78
CA LYS A 399 9.83 4.45 17.74
C LYS A 399 11.19 3.87 18.11
N SER A 400 11.40 2.58 17.81
CA SER A 400 12.56 1.85 18.33
C SER A 400 13.71 1.77 17.34
N PHE A 401 13.46 1.74 16.03
CA PHE A 401 14.50 1.48 15.03
C PHE A 401 15.47 2.65 14.87
N HIS A 402 15.00 3.89 14.89
CA HIS A 402 15.88 5.05 14.87
C HIS A 402 16.80 5.13 16.13
N ILE A 403 16.28 4.78 17.31
CA ILE A 403 17.09 4.73 18.55
C ILE A 403 18.14 3.62 18.47
N LYS A 404 17.72 2.43 17.98
CA LYS A 404 18.61 1.28 17.83
C LYS A 404 19.70 1.52 16.81
N SER A 405 19.40 2.10 15.64
CA SER A 405 20.37 2.43 14.60
C SER A 405 21.36 3.49 15.08
N ARG A 406 20.89 4.51 15.80
CA ARG A 406 21.78 5.54 16.41
C ARG A 406 22.77 4.93 17.40
N LYS A 407 22.31 4.01 18.24
CA LYS A 407 23.18 3.30 19.16
C LYS A 407 24.19 2.40 18.43
N TYR A 408 23.73 1.70 17.39
CA TYR A 408 24.52 0.76 16.64
C TYR A 408 25.64 1.49 15.85
N LEU A 409 25.29 2.47 15.02
CA LEU A 409 26.26 3.26 14.27
C LEU A 409 27.25 4.00 15.18
N GLY A 410 26.77 4.56 16.28
CA GLY A 410 27.63 5.19 17.30
C GLY A 410 28.65 4.23 17.90
N SER A 411 28.33 2.93 18.03
CA SER A 411 29.28 1.92 18.56
C SER A 411 30.44 1.62 17.60
N PHE A 412 30.28 1.91 16.31
CA PHE A 412 31.36 1.82 15.30
C PHE A 412 32.09 3.16 15.05
N GLY A 413 31.81 4.15 15.92
CA GLY A 413 32.52 5.45 15.85
C GLY A 413 31.93 6.44 14.83
N TYR A 414 30.78 6.13 14.21
CA TYR A 414 30.10 7.08 13.34
C TYR A 414 29.52 8.25 14.12
N LYS A 415 29.59 9.43 13.52
CA LYS A 415 29.03 10.67 14.07
C LYS A 415 27.76 11.04 13.32
N LEU A 416 26.67 11.22 14.05
CA LEU A 416 25.43 11.77 13.52
C LEU A 416 25.65 13.25 13.18
N ILE A 417 25.35 13.63 11.96
CA ILE A 417 25.52 15.01 11.46
C ILE A 417 24.18 15.72 11.42
N VAL A 418 23.17 15.05 10.93
CA VAL A 418 21.82 15.59 10.87
C VAL A 418 20.85 14.50 11.29
N ASP A 419 19.98 14.81 12.23
CA ASP A 419 18.93 13.92 12.67
C ASP A 419 17.57 14.33 12.11
N ASN A 420 16.68 13.34 11.95
CA ASN A 420 15.28 13.56 11.62
C ASN A 420 15.06 14.40 10.35
N ILE A 421 15.77 14.08 9.28
CA ILE A 421 15.54 14.68 7.97
C ILE A 421 14.14 14.27 7.45
N SER A 422 13.50 15.20 6.74
CA SER A 422 12.18 15.05 6.15
C SER A 422 12.16 15.65 4.74
N PRO A 423 11.45 15.05 3.78
CA PRO A 423 11.20 15.66 2.48
C PRO A 423 10.23 16.85 2.59
N ASP A 424 9.39 16.83 3.61
CA ASP A 424 8.45 17.89 3.99
C ASP A 424 8.71 18.40 5.42
N ASP A 425 7.75 19.07 6.05
CA ASP A 425 7.94 19.58 7.41
C ASP A 425 7.54 18.57 8.51
N ASP A 426 6.90 17.42 8.16
CA ASP A 426 6.17 16.61 9.14
C ASP A 426 6.63 15.15 9.25
N ARG A 427 7.41 14.63 8.28
CA ARG A 427 7.80 13.21 8.22
C ARG A 427 9.28 12.99 8.46
N PRO A 428 9.76 12.89 9.73
CA PRO A 428 11.15 12.54 10.01
C PRO A 428 11.40 11.08 9.62
N TYR A 429 12.14 10.85 8.54
CA TYR A 429 12.34 9.53 8.00
C TYR A 429 13.80 9.07 7.96
N GLU A 430 14.77 9.99 7.98
CA GLU A 430 16.15 9.68 7.71
C GLU A 430 17.14 10.39 8.65
N ASP A 431 18.26 9.74 8.95
CA ASP A 431 19.43 10.29 9.65
C ASP A 431 20.67 10.26 8.77
N TRP A 432 21.52 11.30 8.84
CA TRP A 432 22.73 11.41 8.06
C TRP A 432 23.99 11.35 8.93
N TRP A 433 24.89 10.46 8.56
CA TRP A 433 26.05 10.09 9.35
C TRP A 433 27.36 10.22 8.59
N VAL A 434 28.48 10.36 9.31
CA VAL A 434 29.81 10.28 8.75
C VAL A 434 30.75 9.46 9.62
N HIS A 435 31.78 8.89 9.00
CA HIS A 435 32.95 8.39 9.72
C HIS A 435 33.97 9.53 9.89
N PRO A 436 34.30 9.96 11.13
CA PRO A 436 35.11 11.15 11.38
C PRO A 436 36.49 11.13 10.71
N ASP A 437 37.11 9.94 10.59
CA ASP A 437 38.43 9.78 9.99
C ASP A 437 38.42 9.92 8.45
N LEU A 438 37.27 9.87 7.80
CA LEU A 438 37.13 9.84 6.34
C LEU A 438 36.61 11.16 5.76
N VAL A 439 36.29 12.14 6.60
CA VAL A 439 35.72 13.44 6.21
C VAL A 439 36.51 14.60 6.83
N ASP A 440 36.41 15.78 6.21
CA ASP A 440 37.04 16.99 6.75
C ASP A 440 36.24 17.53 7.95
N GLN A 441 36.87 17.61 9.12
CA GLN A 441 36.25 18.11 10.34
C GLN A 441 35.70 19.54 10.20
N LYS A 442 36.34 20.40 9.37
CA LYS A 442 35.86 21.76 9.12
C LYS A 442 34.53 21.76 8.37
N ILE A 443 34.27 20.75 7.53
CA ILE A 443 33.01 20.58 6.85
C ILE A 443 31.99 20.02 7.84
N VAL A 444 32.37 19.04 8.65
CA VAL A 444 31.51 18.47 9.72
C VAL A 444 31.00 19.58 10.63
N ASP A 445 31.84 20.48 11.09
CA ASP A 445 31.48 21.56 12.00
C ASP A 445 30.46 22.54 11.39
N LYS A 446 30.49 22.73 10.06
CA LYS A 446 29.51 23.55 9.33
C LYS A 446 28.18 22.85 9.11
N MET A 447 28.23 21.54 8.90
CA MET A 447 27.06 20.75 8.52
C MET A 447 26.33 20.18 9.74
N LEU A 448 26.95 20.16 10.92
CA LEU A 448 26.36 19.58 12.13
C LEU A 448 25.05 20.27 12.55
N CYS A 449 24.00 19.52 12.66
CA CYS A 449 22.66 19.97 13.11
C CYS A 449 21.89 18.81 13.74
N VAL A 450 22.13 18.55 15.03
CA VAL A 450 21.48 17.47 15.80
C VAL A 450 20.81 18.12 17.01
N ASP A 451 19.50 18.26 16.96
CA ASP A 451 18.71 18.93 18.00
C ASP A 451 17.39 18.22 18.36
N GLY A 452 17.16 17.04 17.75
CA GLY A 452 15.97 16.21 17.98
C GLY A 452 14.73 16.68 17.21
N LYS A 453 14.80 17.78 16.45
CA LYS A 453 13.66 18.29 15.69
C LYS A 453 13.64 17.75 14.27
N THR A 454 12.46 17.66 13.68
CA THR A 454 12.27 17.38 12.25
C THR A 454 12.84 18.55 11.42
N LYS A 455 13.60 18.20 10.38
CA LYS A 455 14.27 19.17 9.50
C LYS A 455 13.88 18.93 8.06
N LYS A 456 13.20 19.90 7.44
CA LYS A 456 13.00 19.86 6.00
C LYS A 456 14.36 19.90 5.30
N ALA A 457 14.66 18.89 4.48
CA ALA A 457 15.95 18.73 3.82
C ALA A 457 16.35 19.97 3.00
N GLU A 458 15.42 20.54 2.25
CA GLU A 458 15.64 21.78 1.49
C GLU A 458 16.08 22.93 2.40
N LYS A 459 15.35 23.17 3.51
CA LYS A 459 15.67 24.26 4.45
C LYS A 459 17.05 24.04 5.08
N TYR A 460 17.37 22.81 5.43
CA TYR A 460 18.66 22.44 5.98
C TYR A 460 19.78 22.68 4.96
N MET A 461 19.66 22.16 3.75
CA MET A 461 20.72 22.25 2.72
C MET A 461 20.97 23.67 2.25
N PHE A 462 19.95 24.55 2.24
CA PHE A 462 20.08 25.96 1.87
C PHE A 462 20.25 26.94 3.04
N ASN A 463 20.56 26.42 4.22
CA ASN A 463 20.84 27.23 5.43
C ASN A 463 19.71 28.21 5.76
N SER A 464 18.48 27.77 5.62
CA SER A 464 17.25 28.55 5.87
C SER A 464 16.40 27.99 7.02
N LEU A 465 17.00 27.18 7.88
CA LEU A 465 16.42 26.67 9.12
C LEU A 465 16.33 27.76 10.17
#